data_71ff013080b55258474ceae25b17a0b9
#
_entry.id   71ff013080b55258474ceae25b17a0b9
#
_cell.length_a   1.000
_cell.length_b   1.000
_cell.length_c   1.000
_cell.angle_alpha   90.00
_cell.angle_beta   90.00
_cell.angle_gamma   90.00
#
_symmetry.space_group_name_H-M   'P 1'
#
loop_
_entity.id
_entity.type
_entity.pdbx_description
1 polymer ?
#
loop_
_entity_poly.entity_id
_entity_poly.type
_entity_poly.pdbx_seq_one_letter_code
_entity_poly.pdbx_strand_id
1 'polypeptide(L)'
;MKSESVVIIGAGIIGLKVALVLAERGYGSQTTIIAEHLPGDTSINYTSPWAGANFSALSASDKNALRWDQLGYKHLLKLAAQDGKNAFVRETPSTEYWDEMPSRTKLDSMASYLKDVTTVQRDSSAGPTRGCCNKFTTVTLNAPMHVHYVLRRLRQQYGVRVIRKKVLSVTSGFLSKDTKVVFNCTGNAARNLQGVEDPKCYPTRGQILLAKAPHINQNVMRHGKDYETYIIPRPHSKGNVILGGYMQKGVDLPDTLGDETESILSRTKAMLPELESSETEILAAFAGMRPSREGGARVASEVVQVDESERKGLVVHDYGAGGTGFQAGYGMGS
;
A
#
# COMPACT_ATOMS: atom_id res chain seq x y z
N MET A 1 12.17 -33.76 12.74
CA MET A 1 13.07 -32.61 12.52
C MET A 1 12.32 -31.37 12.99
N LYS A 2 12.86 -30.59 13.93
CA LYS A 2 12.29 -29.28 14.26
C LYS A 2 12.45 -28.39 13.03
N SER A 3 11.36 -27.95 12.46
CA SER A 3 11.39 -27.07 11.29
C SER A 3 11.90 -25.70 11.72
N GLU A 4 12.83 -25.15 10.96
CA GLU A 4 13.29 -23.77 11.15
C GLU A 4 12.11 -22.82 11.10
N SER A 5 12.01 -21.90 12.07
CA SER A 5 10.89 -20.96 12.16
C SER A 5 11.25 -19.61 11.58
N VAL A 6 10.25 -18.97 10.96
CA VAL A 6 10.33 -17.63 10.41
C VAL A 6 9.43 -16.71 11.23
N VAL A 7 9.94 -15.51 11.53
CA VAL A 7 9.16 -14.49 12.23
C VAL A 7 9.07 -13.23 11.37
N ILE A 8 7.89 -12.64 11.33
CA ILE A 8 7.62 -11.37 10.65
C ILE A 8 7.20 -10.35 11.70
N ILE A 9 7.92 -9.23 11.79
CA ILE A 9 7.58 -8.11 12.66
C ILE A 9 6.77 -7.11 11.86
N GLY A 10 5.48 -6.98 12.20
CA GLY A 10 4.52 -6.09 11.54
C GLY A 10 3.43 -6.81 10.77
N ALA A 11 2.19 -6.41 10.98
CA ALA A 11 0.99 -6.94 10.32
C ALA A 11 0.30 -5.89 9.42
N GLY A 12 1.07 -4.93 8.93
CA GLY A 12 0.67 -4.07 7.81
C GLY A 12 0.63 -4.86 6.51
N ILE A 13 0.21 -4.20 5.43
CA ILE A 13 0.06 -4.88 4.13
C ILE A 13 1.36 -5.54 3.66
N ILE A 14 2.53 -4.94 3.92
CA ILE A 14 3.82 -5.52 3.55
C ILE A 14 4.05 -6.83 4.32
N GLY A 15 3.99 -6.81 5.65
CA GLY A 15 4.19 -8.03 6.45
C GLY A 15 3.19 -9.15 6.14
N LEU A 16 1.93 -8.77 5.84
CA LEU A 16 0.91 -9.73 5.40
C LEU A 16 1.21 -10.33 4.02
N LYS A 17 1.77 -9.54 3.09
CA LYS A 17 2.16 -10.04 1.76
C LYS A 17 3.42 -10.90 1.82
N VAL A 18 4.42 -10.55 2.63
CA VAL A 18 5.57 -11.42 2.92
C VAL A 18 5.11 -12.76 3.49
N ALA A 19 4.22 -12.73 4.50
CA ALA A 19 3.65 -13.95 5.07
C ALA A 19 2.90 -14.79 4.02
N LEU A 20 2.17 -14.15 3.10
CA LEU A 20 1.44 -14.84 2.04
C LEU A 20 2.39 -15.53 1.07
N VAL A 21 3.45 -14.85 0.63
CA VAL A 21 4.47 -15.42 -0.27
C VAL A 21 5.16 -16.61 0.40
N LEU A 22 5.53 -16.49 1.67
CA LEU A 22 6.13 -17.60 2.44
C LEU A 22 5.15 -18.77 2.56
N ALA A 23 3.88 -18.50 2.85
CA ALA A 23 2.85 -19.51 2.99
C ALA A 23 2.57 -20.24 1.67
N GLU A 24 2.53 -19.53 0.54
CA GLU A 24 2.39 -20.12 -0.81
C GLU A 24 3.60 -20.98 -1.22
N ARG A 25 4.77 -20.74 -0.60
CA ARG A 25 5.98 -21.57 -0.73
C ARG A 25 6.08 -22.71 0.28
N GLY A 26 5.03 -22.93 1.11
CA GLY A 26 4.96 -24.05 2.05
C GLY A 26 5.47 -23.73 3.46
N TYR A 27 5.83 -22.47 3.78
CA TYR A 27 6.33 -22.08 5.11
C TYR A 27 5.24 -21.56 6.06
N GLY A 28 3.96 -21.71 5.73
CA GLY A 28 2.86 -21.12 6.49
C GLY A 28 2.85 -21.52 7.96
N SER A 29 2.86 -22.81 8.27
CA SER A 29 2.85 -23.33 9.65
C SER A 29 4.14 -23.02 10.44
N GLN A 30 5.22 -22.66 9.76
CA GLN A 30 6.51 -22.27 10.35
C GLN A 30 6.60 -20.74 10.56
N THR A 31 5.65 -19.98 10.02
CA THR A 31 5.64 -18.53 10.08
C THR A 31 4.85 -18.01 11.28
N THR A 32 5.44 -17.06 12.00
CA THR A 32 4.78 -16.30 13.06
C THR A 32 4.83 -14.81 12.74
N ILE A 33 3.69 -14.13 12.76
CA ILE A 33 3.61 -12.68 12.69
C ILE A 33 3.53 -12.13 14.12
N ILE A 34 4.39 -11.15 14.44
CA ILE A 34 4.31 -10.38 15.68
C ILE A 34 4.03 -8.94 15.32
N ALA A 35 3.01 -8.34 15.92
CA ALA A 35 2.68 -6.95 15.63
C ALA A 35 1.98 -6.27 16.81
N GLU A 36 2.25 -4.99 17.00
CA GLU A 36 1.51 -4.11 17.92
C GLU A 36 0.08 -3.90 17.42
N HIS A 37 -0.06 -3.63 16.12
CA HIS A 37 -1.33 -3.38 15.45
C HIS A 37 -1.68 -4.52 14.49
N LEU A 38 -2.95 -4.92 14.50
CA LEU A 38 -3.50 -5.97 13.63
C LEU A 38 -4.65 -5.41 12.78
N PRO A 39 -5.02 -6.05 11.66
CA PRO A 39 -6.24 -5.73 10.93
C PRO A 39 -7.44 -5.56 11.88
N GLY A 40 -8.14 -4.43 11.75
CA GLY A 40 -9.22 -3.99 12.66
C GLY A 40 -8.83 -2.84 13.57
N ASP A 41 -7.55 -2.62 13.81
CA ASP A 41 -7.09 -1.47 14.58
C ASP A 41 -7.17 -0.19 13.74
N THR A 42 -7.48 0.91 14.41
CA THR A 42 -7.64 2.26 13.84
C THR A 42 -6.57 3.24 14.29
N SER A 43 -5.47 2.74 14.83
CA SER A 43 -4.34 3.59 15.23
C SER A 43 -3.74 4.33 14.03
N ILE A 44 -3.39 5.59 14.22
CA ILE A 44 -2.65 6.38 13.22
C ILE A 44 -1.30 5.74 12.85
N ASN A 45 -0.70 5.00 13.77
CA ASN A 45 0.55 4.26 13.57
C ASN A 45 0.37 2.98 12.74
N TYR A 46 -0.87 2.59 12.46
CA TYR A 46 -1.21 1.46 11.59
C TYR A 46 -1.70 1.96 10.24
N THR A 47 -0.79 2.22 9.32
CA THR A 47 -1.07 2.93 8.06
C THR A 47 -2.01 2.18 7.12
N SER A 48 -1.93 0.85 7.05
CA SER A 48 -2.57 0.05 5.98
C SER A 48 -4.08 0.25 5.83
N PRO A 49 -4.91 0.36 6.88
CA PRO A 49 -6.35 0.58 6.72
C PRO A 49 -6.73 1.93 6.10
N TRP A 50 -5.85 2.92 6.20
CA TRP A 50 -6.10 4.28 5.73
C TRP A 50 -5.86 4.48 4.23
N ALA A 51 -5.32 3.48 3.53
CA ALA A 51 -5.15 3.53 2.09
C ALA A 51 -6.49 3.51 1.34
N GLY A 52 -6.50 3.98 0.07
CA GLY A 52 -7.66 3.94 -0.80
C GLY A 52 -8.26 2.55 -0.97
N ALA A 53 -7.59 1.59 -1.65
CA ALA A 53 -6.36 1.65 -2.38
C ALA A 53 -6.61 1.29 -3.86
N ASN A 54 -5.69 1.69 -4.70
CA ASN A 54 -5.65 1.29 -6.10
C ASN A 54 -4.23 0.87 -6.50
N PHE A 55 -4.12 0.18 -7.61
CA PHE A 55 -2.85 0.02 -8.31
C PHE A 55 -2.65 1.26 -9.20
N SER A 56 -1.53 1.96 -9.03
CA SER A 56 -1.13 3.05 -9.91
C SER A 56 0.32 2.80 -10.31
N ALA A 57 0.60 2.72 -11.61
CA ALA A 57 1.90 2.33 -12.13
C ALA A 57 2.98 3.40 -11.84
N LEU A 58 3.37 3.58 -10.58
CA LEU A 58 4.27 4.66 -10.17
C LEU A 58 5.72 4.48 -10.62
N SER A 59 6.20 3.22 -10.69
CA SER A 59 7.57 2.93 -11.10
C SER A 59 7.79 3.13 -12.60
N ALA A 60 8.97 3.60 -12.96
CA ALA A 60 9.35 3.84 -14.36
C ALA A 60 10.72 3.27 -14.73
N SER A 61 11.78 3.66 -14.02
CA SER A 61 13.18 3.38 -14.37
C SER A 61 13.92 2.51 -13.34
N ASP A 62 13.52 2.52 -12.08
CA ASP A 62 14.08 1.62 -11.08
C ASP A 62 13.66 0.18 -11.36
N LYS A 63 14.62 -0.68 -11.64
CA LYS A 63 14.38 -2.07 -12.07
C LYS A 63 13.67 -2.91 -11.00
N ASN A 64 14.02 -2.71 -9.73
CA ASN A 64 13.41 -3.45 -8.62
C ASN A 64 11.98 -2.98 -8.39
N ALA A 65 11.76 -1.68 -8.29
CA ALA A 65 10.42 -1.11 -8.12
C ALA A 65 9.49 -1.50 -9.28
N LEU A 66 9.97 -1.45 -10.53
CA LEU A 66 9.20 -1.88 -11.69
C LEU A 66 8.86 -3.38 -11.63
N ARG A 67 9.82 -4.23 -11.27
CA ARG A 67 9.57 -5.67 -11.08
C ARG A 67 8.52 -5.92 -9.98
N TRP A 68 8.59 -5.20 -8.86
CA TRP A 68 7.62 -5.32 -7.77
C TRP A 68 6.22 -4.89 -8.22
N ASP A 69 6.11 -3.78 -8.96
CA ASP A 69 4.83 -3.33 -9.53
C ASP A 69 4.25 -4.38 -10.50
N GLN A 70 5.05 -4.93 -11.41
CA GLN A 70 4.61 -5.95 -12.36
C GLN A 70 4.11 -7.22 -11.65
N LEU A 71 4.86 -7.73 -10.66
CA LEU A 71 4.46 -8.90 -9.87
C LEU A 71 3.22 -8.62 -9.03
N GLY A 72 3.14 -7.43 -8.42
CA GLY A 72 1.99 -6.98 -7.66
C GLY A 72 0.73 -6.86 -8.51
N TYR A 73 0.82 -6.23 -9.68
CA TYR A 73 -0.30 -6.09 -10.61
C TYR A 73 -0.84 -7.44 -11.07
N LYS A 74 0.07 -8.35 -11.50
CA LYS A 74 -0.30 -9.71 -11.89
C LYS A 74 -0.99 -10.47 -10.76
N HIS A 75 -0.48 -10.35 -9.52
CA HIS A 75 -1.09 -10.96 -8.34
C HIS A 75 -2.48 -10.39 -8.07
N LEU A 76 -2.65 -9.07 -8.13
CA LEU A 76 -3.94 -8.42 -7.88
C LEU A 76 -4.98 -8.75 -8.95
N LEU A 77 -4.62 -8.80 -10.23
CA LEU A 77 -5.51 -9.24 -11.31
C LEU A 77 -5.96 -10.69 -11.11
N LYS A 78 -5.02 -11.58 -10.80
CA LYS A 78 -5.35 -12.98 -10.50
C LYS A 78 -6.30 -13.09 -9.31
N LEU A 79 -6.05 -12.32 -8.25
CA LEU A 79 -6.89 -12.31 -7.06
C LEU A 79 -8.29 -11.75 -7.36
N ALA A 80 -8.39 -10.68 -8.14
CA ALA A 80 -9.67 -10.10 -8.55
C ALA A 80 -10.52 -11.11 -9.35
N ALA A 81 -9.89 -11.87 -10.25
CA ALA A 81 -10.56 -12.86 -11.06
C ALA A 81 -10.99 -14.11 -10.26
N GLN A 82 -10.17 -14.59 -9.33
CA GLN A 82 -10.40 -15.84 -8.62
C GLN A 82 -11.22 -15.71 -7.35
N ASP A 83 -11.04 -14.64 -6.58
CA ASP A 83 -11.65 -14.46 -5.26
C ASP A 83 -11.96 -12.99 -4.92
N GLY A 84 -12.16 -12.16 -5.94
CA GLY A 84 -12.27 -10.71 -5.81
C GLY A 84 -13.30 -10.24 -4.80
N LYS A 85 -14.46 -10.90 -4.73
CA LYS A 85 -15.53 -10.57 -3.77
C LYS A 85 -15.10 -10.76 -2.33
N ASN A 86 -14.52 -11.89 -1.99
CA ASN A 86 -14.08 -12.18 -0.61
C ASN A 86 -12.79 -11.44 -0.26
N ALA A 87 -11.92 -11.22 -1.24
CA ALA A 87 -10.67 -10.48 -1.09
C ALA A 87 -10.88 -8.96 -1.09
N PHE A 88 -12.09 -8.48 -1.40
CA PHE A 88 -12.40 -7.05 -1.53
C PHE A 88 -11.52 -6.33 -2.56
N VAL A 89 -11.36 -6.98 -3.72
CA VAL A 89 -10.53 -6.54 -4.84
C VAL A 89 -11.35 -6.59 -6.12
N ARG A 90 -11.15 -5.62 -7.02
CA ARG A 90 -11.86 -5.58 -8.31
C ARG A 90 -11.02 -4.92 -9.39
N GLU A 91 -11.04 -5.47 -10.61
CA GLU A 91 -10.62 -4.74 -11.81
C GLU A 91 -11.52 -3.53 -12.01
N THR A 92 -10.94 -2.36 -12.23
CA THR A 92 -11.67 -1.09 -12.28
C THR A 92 -11.11 -0.24 -13.43
N PRO A 93 -11.95 0.35 -14.29
CA PRO A 93 -11.49 1.32 -15.27
C PRO A 93 -10.78 2.48 -14.56
N SER A 94 -9.62 2.89 -15.08
CA SER A 94 -8.86 4.02 -14.55
C SER A 94 -8.63 5.08 -15.61
N THR A 95 -8.77 6.33 -15.19
CA THR A 95 -8.38 7.50 -15.97
C THR A 95 -7.40 8.31 -15.15
N GLU A 96 -6.17 8.47 -15.64
CA GLU A 96 -5.13 9.26 -14.98
C GLU A 96 -4.77 10.47 -15.84
N TYR A 97 -4.93 11.65 -15.26
CA TYR A 97 -4.55 12.94 -15.85
C TYR A 97 -3.17 13.33 -15.33
N TRP A 98 -2.35 13.86 -16.20
CA TRP A 98 -1.01 14.35 -15.89
C TRP A 98 -0.91 15.80 -16.35
N ASP A 99 -0.58 16.72 -15.46
CA ASP A 99 -0.42 18.15 -15.79
C ASP A 99 0.82 18.37 -16.67
N GLU A 100 1.86 17.55 -16.47
CA GLU A 100 3.04 17.49 -17.33
C GLU A 100 3.10 16.14 -18.03
N MET A 101 3.56 16.10 -19.28
CA MET A 101 3.70 14.85 -20.03
C MET A 101 4.66 13.90 -19.31
N PRO A 102 4.23 12.69 -18.98
CA PRO A 102 5.15 11.67 -18.43
C PRO A 102 6.27 11.37 -19.42
N SER A 103 7.44 11.00 -18.89
CA SER A 103 8.56 10.59 -19.73
C SER A 103 8.19 9.42 -20.65
N ARG A 104 8.84 9.33 -21.81
CA ARG A 104 8.65 8.19 -22.73
C ARG A 104 8.87 6.87 -22.03
N THR A 105 9.93 6.77 -21.21
CA THR A 105 10.22 5.58 -20.39
C THR A 105 9.06 5.20 -19.49
N LYS A 106 8.36 6.18 -18.89
CA LYS A 106 7.19 5.94 -18.06
C LYS A 106 6.02 5.38 -18.86
N LEU A 107 5.71 5.98 -20.00
CA LEU A 107 4.61 5.54 -20.88
C LEU A 107 4.87 4.13 -21.44
N ASP A 108 6.09 3.86 -21.88
CA ASP A 108 6.50 2.54 -22.38
C ASP A 108 6.45 1.50 -21.27
N SER A 109 6.86 1.86 -20.05
CA SER A 109 6.74 0.99 -18.88
C SER A 109 5.29 0.63 -18.59
N MET A 110 4.38 1.62 -18.55
CA MET A 110 2.95 1.38 -18.35
C MET A 110 2.36 0.46 -19.44
N ALA A 111 2.65 0.75 -20.70
CA ALA A 111 2.18 -0.05 -21.84
C ALA A 111 2.70 -1.49 -21.83
N SER A 112 3.85 -1.75 -21.19
CA SER A 112 4.48 -3.08 -21.19
C SER A 112 3.76 -4.12 -20.33
N TYR A 113 2.95 -3.70 -19.33
CA TYR A 113 2.34 -4.67 -18.42
C TYR A 113 0.92 -4.34 -17.97
N LEU A 114 0.44 -3.08 -18.12
CA LEU A 114 -0.93 -2.74 -17.80
C LEU A 114 -1.89 -3.21 -18.88
N LYS A 115 -3.09 -3.57 -18.46
CA LYS A 115 -4.18 -4.01 -19.34
C LYS A 115 -4.93 -2.79 -19.91
N ASP A 116 -5.28 -2.85 -21.19
CA ASP A 116 -6.14 -1.89 -21.90
C ASP A 116 -5.58 -0.43 -21.93
N VAL A 117 -4.26 -0.27 -22.02
CA VAL A 117 -3.62 1.05 -21.97
C VAL A 117 -3.89 1.83 -23.24
N THR A 118 -4.39 3.05 -23.05
CA THR A 118 -4.49 4.08 -24.10
C THR A 118 -3.99 5.41 -23.57
N THR A 119 -3.18 6.11 -24.36
CA THR A 119 -2.65 7.44 -24.04
C THR A 119 -3.18 8.46 -25.03
N VAL A 120 -3.80 9.53 -24.51
CA VAL A 120 -4.32 10.64 -25.31
C VAL A 120 -3.61 11.90 -24.88
N GLN A 121 -2.92 12.56 -25.84
CA GLN A 121 -2.43 13.92 -25.62
C GLN A 121 -3.61 14.88 -25.63
N ARG A 122 -3.64 15.84 -24.72
CA ARG A 122 -4.65 16.89 -24.67
C ARG A 122 -4.05 18.21 -25.13
N ASP A 123 -4.61 18.76 -26.20
CA ASP A 123 -4.30 20.12 -26.65
C ASP A 123 -4.89 21.16 -25.68
N SER A 124 -4.21 22.30 -25.57
CA SER A 124 -4.53 23.38 -24.63
C SER A 124 -5.89 24.05 -24.87
N SER A 125 -6.61 23.69 -25.92
CA SER A 125 -7.92 24.26 -26.29
C SER A 125 -9.13 23.58 -25.61
N ALA A 126 -8.94 22.48 -24.92
CA ALA A 126 -10.05 21.63 -24.43
C ALA A 126 -10.22 21.65 -22.90
N GLY A 127 -9.94 22.77 -22.22
CA GLY A 127 -10.19 22.92 -20.78
C GLY A 127 -8.94 23.06 -19.89
N PRO A 128 -9.07 23.11 -18.54
CA PRO A 128 -8.01 23.54 -17.62
C PRO A 128 -6.84 22.55 -17.46
N THR A 129 -6.77 21.47 -18.21
CA THR A 129 -5.76 20.43 -18.10
C THR A 129 -4.89 20.35 -19.36
N ARG A 130 -3.76 21.05 -19.35
CA ARG A 130 -2.63 20.74 -20.24
C ARG A 130 -2.06 19.38 -19.80
N GLY A 131 -1.58 18.56 -20.75
CA GLY A 131 -0.87 17.34 -20.42
C GLY A 131 -1.41 16.09 -21.11
N CYS A 132 -1.41 14.97 -20.40
CA CYS A 132 -1.73 13.67 -20.93
C CYS A 132 -2.87 13.02 -20.13
N CYS A 133 -3.65 12.21 -20.81
CA CYS A 133 -4.64 11.35 -20.21
C CYS A 133 -4.30 9.88 -20.54
N ASN A 134 -4.04 9.08 -19.53
CA ASN A 134 -3.87 7.63 -19.67
C ASN A 134 -5.14 6.93 -19.16
N LYS A 135 -5.65 6.02 -19.98
CA LYS A 135 -6.73 5.10 -19.57
C LYS A 135 -6.19 3.68 -19.56
N PHE A 136 -6.56 2.92 -18.56
CA PHE A 136 -6.17 1.52 -18.42
C PHE A 136 -7.07 0.79 -17.42
N THR A 137 -6.98 -0.53 -17.35
CA THR A 137 -7.62 -1.29 -16.30
C THR A 137 -6.71 -1.32 -15.07
N THR A 138 -7.12 -0.68 -13.98
CA THR A 138 -6.46 -0.80 -12.67
C THR A 138 -7.13 -1.87 -11.81
N VAL A 139 -6.57 -2.09 -10.62
CA VAL A 139 -7.19 -2.89 -9.56
C VAL A 139 -7.41 -2.01 -8.35
N THR A 140 -8.67 -1.92 -7.89
CA THR A 140 -9.03 -1.23 -6.65
C THR A 140 -9.26 -2.23 -5.52
N LEU A 141 -8.98 -1.81 -4.30
CA LEU A 141 -9.10 -2.61 -3.08
C LEU A 141 -9.86 -1.83 -2.00
N ASN A 142 -10.69 -2.52 -1.25
CA ASN A 142 -11.18 -2.00 0.02
C ASN A 142 -10.12 -2.30 1.09
N ALA A 143 -9.20 -1.37 1.31
CA ALA A 143 -7.97 -1.57 2.08
C ALA A 143 -8.19 -2.20 3.46
N PRO A 144 -9.08 -1.67 4.36
CA PRO A 144 -9.30 -2.28 5.67
C PRO A 144 -9.84 -3.70 5.57
N MET A 145 -10.73 -3.98 4.63
CA MET A 145 -11.31 -5.32 4.46
C MET A 145 -10.33 -6.30 3.82
N HIS A 146 -9.47 -5.82 2.92
CA HIS A 146 -8.45 -6.63 2.28
C HIS A 146 -7.39 -7.13 3.26
N VAL A 147 -6.90 -6.28 4.18
CA VAL A 147 -5.93 -6.74 5.21
C VAL A 147 -6.55 -7.76 6.16
N HIS A 148 -7.83 -7.62 6.50
CA HIS A 148 -8.57 -8.64 7.25
C HIS A 148 -8.66 -9.97 6.49
N TYR A 149 -9.01 -9.92 5.21
CA TYR A 149 -9.06 -11.11 4.36
C TYR A 149 -7.73 -11.84 4.31
N VAL A 150 -6.62 -11.11 4.06
CA VAL A 150 -5.29 -11.72 4.00
C VAL A 150 -4.91 -12.36 5.33
N LEU A 151 -5.10 -11.67 6.45
CA LEU A 151 -4.81 -12.21 7.78
C LEU A 151 -5.62 -13.48 8.09
N ARG A 152 -6.94 -13.45 7.79
CA ARG A 152 -7.83 -14.61 7.97
C ARG A 152 -7.35 -15.80 7.14
N ARG A 153 -7.01 -15.56 5.85
CA ARG A 153 -6.50 -16.59 4.94
C ARG A 153 -5.19 -17.21 5.47
N LEU A 154 -4.26 -16.38 5.91
CA LEU A 154 -2.99 -16.82 6.50
C LEU A 154 -3.20 -17.74 7.71
N ARG A 155 -4.11 -17.37 8.61
CA ARG A 155 -4.40 -18.17 9.82
C ARG A 155 -5.14 -19.47 9.51
N GLN A 156 -6.20 -19.39 8.70
CA GLN A 156 -7.12 -20.51 8.50
C GLN A 156 -6.64 -21.52 7.46
N GLN A 157 -6.01 -21.05 6.38
CA GLN A 157 -5.59 -21.93 5.29
C GLN A 157 -4.13 -22.37 5.39
N TYR A 158 -3.27 -21.52 5.97
CA TYR A 158 -1.83 -21.77 5.99
C TYR A 158 -1.25 -22.00 7.39
N GLY A 159 -2.06 -21.88 8.44
CA GLY A 159 -1.63 -22.14 9.82
C GLY A 159 -0.63 -21.11 10.38
N VAL A 160 -0.56 -19.91 9.78
CA VAL A 160 0.31 -18.82 10.27
C VAL A 160 -0.13 -18.41 11.67
N ARG A 161 0.82 -18.39 12.60
CA ARG A 161 0.60 -17.94 13.97
C ARG A 161 0.70 -16.41 14.05
N VAL A 162 -0.16 -15.80 14.88
CA VAL A 162 -0.19 -14.35 15.07
C VAL A 162 -0.10 -14.04 16.56
N ILE A 163 0.81 -13.15 16.93
CA ILE A 163 1.03 -12.70 18.31
C ILE A 163 0.88 -11.17 18.32
N ARG A 164 -0.07 -10.67 19.13
CA ARG A 164 -0.17 -9.24 19.38
C ARG A 164 0.85 -8.84 20.45
N LYS A 165 1.89 -8.16 20.02
CA LYS A 165 2.95 -7.68 20.92
C LYS A 165 3.72 -6.55 20.25
N LYS A 166 4.00 -5.50 21.02
CA LYS A 166 4.95 -4.46 20.62
C LYS A 166 6.36 -5.00 20.70
N VAL A 167 7.14 -4.80 19.65
CA VAL A 167 8.54 -5.21 19.53
C VAL A 167 9.40 -3.95 19.55
N LEU A 168 10.36 -3.86 20.46
CA LEU A 168 11.23 -2.70 20.64
C LEU A 168 12.59 -2.86 19.97
N SER A 169 13.00 -4.12 19.71
CA SER A 169 14.25 -4.44 19.00
C SER A 169 13.99 -5.48 17.92
N VAL A 170 14.68 -5.38 16.79
CA VAL A 170 14.59 -6.36 15.71
C VAL A 170 15.03 -7.75 16.15
N THR A 171 16.01 -7.83 17.07
CA THR A 171 16.50 -9.10 17.62
C THR A 171 15.46 -9.81 18.50
N SER A 172 14.49 -9.07 19.08
CA SER A 172 13.34 -9.66 19.80
C SER A 172 12.42 -10.50 18.91
N GLY A 173 12.57 -10.44 17.60
CA GLY A 173 11.91 -11.33 16.64
C GLY A 173 12.45 -12.76 16.66
N PHE A 174 13.67 -12.99 17.15
CA PHE A 174 14.23 -14.33 17.28
C PHE A 174 13.67 -15.04 18.51
N LEU A 175 12.40 -15.45 18.43
CA LEU A 175 11.59 -15.99 19.54
C LEU A 175 12.14 -17.26 20.19
N SER A 176 12.94 -18.04 19.46
CA SER A 176 13.53 -19.28 19.92
C SER A 176 14.86 -19.54 19.20
N LYS A 177 15.60 -20.58 19.65
CA LYS A 177 16.82 -21.03 18.96
C LYS A 177 16.54 -21.57 17.55
N ASP A 178 15.31 -21.98 17.28
CA ASP A 178 14.87 -22.48 15.97
C ASP A 178 14.51 -21.35 15.00
N THR A 179 14.34 -20.09 15.47
CA THR A 179 14.12 -18.93 14.58
C THR A 179 15.40 -18.56 13.87
N LYS A 180 15.44 -18.69 12.55
CA LYS A 180 16.62 -18.42 11.72
C LYS A 180 16.49 -17.10 10.95
N VAL A 181 15.26 -16.71 10.63
CA VAL A 181 14.98 -15.54 9.81
C VAL A 181 13.92 -14.67 10.46
N VAL A 182 14.19 -13.38 10.52
CA VAL A 182 13.23 -12.35 10.96
C VAL A 182 13.03 -11.36 9.82
N PHE A 183 11.79 -11.20 9.38
CA PHE A 183 11.42 -10.14 8.45
C PHE A 183 11.02 -8.88 9.22
N ASN A 184 11.66 -7.77 8.92
CA ASN A 184 11.32 -6.46 9.46
C ASN A 184 10.39 -5.74 8.49
N CYS A 185 9.09 -5.75 8.78
CA CYS A 185 8.02 -5.10 8.02
C CYS A 185 7.34 -3.99 8.85
N THR A 186 8.09 -3.27 9.66
CA THR A 186 7.57 -2.35 10.70
C THR A 186 7.16 -0.97 10.19
N GLY A 187 7.33 -0.69 8.89
CA GLY A 187 6.91 0.58 8.28
C GLY A 187 7.60 1.79 8.91
N ASN A 188 6.83 2.77 9.40
CA ASN A 188 7.39 3.97 10.05
C ASN A 188 8.19 3.66 11.33
N ALA A 189 7.87 2.57 12.03
CA ALA A 189 8.57 2.20 13.26
C ALA A 189 10.03 1.77 13.00
N ALA A 190 10.42 1.43 11.76
CA ALA A 190 11.79 1.12 11.39
C ALA A 190 12.78 2.26 11.72
N ARG A 191 12.28 3.51 11.81
CA ARG A 191 13.08 4.67 12.19
C ARG A 191 13.65 4.55 13.60
N ASN A 192 12.88 3.98 14.53
CA ASN A 192 13.21 3.94 15.96
C ASN A 192 13.32 2.51 16.51
N LEU A 193 13.22 1.48 15.66
CA LEU A 193 13.33 0.10 16.08
C LEU A 193 14.78 -0.21 16.39
N GLN A 194 15.08 -0.57 17.63
CA GLN A 194 16.45 -0.88 18.07
C GLN A 194 17.06 -1.99 17.19
N GLY A 195 18.31 -1.75 16.75
CA GLY A 195 19.03 -2.61 15.83
C GLY A 195 18.65 -2.41 14.35
N VAL A 196 17.83 -1.35 14.05
CA VAL A 196 17.53 -0.90 12.68
C VAL A 196 17.77 0.60 12.55
N GLU A 197 17.10 1.42 13.34
CA GLU A 197 17.26 2.87 13.53
C GLU A 197 17.55 3.60 12.21
N ASP A 198 16.73 3.34 11.19
CA ASP A 198 16.94 3.87 9.84
C ASP A 198 16.54 5.36 9.75
N PRO A 199 17.52 6.29 9.72
CA PRO A 199 17.26 7.74 9.70
C PRO A 199 16.64 8.21 8.37
N LYS A 200 16.68 7.38 7.33
CA LYS A 200 16.07 7.66 6.03
C LYS A 200 14.56 7.48 6.04
N CYS A 201 13.99 6.84 7.08
CA CYS A 201 12.54 6.69 7.23
C CYS A 201 11.89 7.98 7.72
N TYR A 202 10.79 8.36 7.10
CA TYR A 202 9.98 9.50 7.50
C TYR A 202 8.51 9.26 7.17
N PRO A 203 7.56 9.84 7.95
CA PRO A 203 6.15 9.82 7.60
C PRO A 203 5.89 10.74 6.40
N THR A 204 5.00 10.31 5.51
CA THR A 204 4.36 11.21 4.54
C THR A 204 2.88 11.27 4.86
N ARG A 205 2.49 12.37 5.52
CA ARG A 205 1.09 12.58 5.91
C ARG A 205 0.21 12.72 4.67
N GLY A 206 -0.96 12.10 4.73
CA GLY A 206 -2.01 12.29 3.76
C GLY A 206 -3.35 12.41 4.44
N GLN A 207 -4.19 13.35 4.00
CA GLN A 207 -5.59 13.43 4.38
C GLN A 207 -6.44 12.90 3.24
N ILE A 208 -7.48 12.16 3.59
CA ILE A 208 -8.47 11.58 2.68
C ILE A 208 -9.88 11.74 3.26
N LEU A 209 -10.87 11.69 2.37
CA LEU A 209 -12.28 11.62 2.75
C LEU A 209 -12.84 10.26 2.35
N LEU A 210 -13.68 9.71 3.20
CA LEU A 210 -14.55 8.60 2.87
C LEU A 210 -15.91 9.16 2.49
N ALA A 211 -16.32 8.91 1.27
CA ALA A 211 -17.65 9.27 0.78
C ALA A 211 -18.47 8.03 0.45
N LYS A 212 -19.80 8.15 0.55
CA LYS A 212 -20.78 7.28 -0.08
C LYS A 212 -21.12 7.86 -1.43
N ALA A 213 -20.82 7.17 -2.53
CA ALA A 213 -21.14 7.59 -3.89
C ALA A 213 -21.29 6.34 -4.78
N PRO A 214 -22.42 5.61 -4.69
CA PRO A 214 -22.57 4.29 -5.32
C PRO A 214 -22.55 4.33 -6.85
N HIS A 215 -22.81 5.49 -7.44
CA HIS A 215 -22.76 5.73 -8.87
C HIS A 215 -21.33 5.86 -9.42
N ILE A 216 -20.33 6.07 -8.57
CA ILE A 216 -18.91 6.17 -8.99
C ILE A 216 -18.28 4.79 -9.12
N ASN A 217 -17.97 4.39 -10.36
CA ASN A 217 -17.50 3.05 -10.70
C ASN A 217 -16.09 3.04 -11.33
N GLN A 218 -15.45 4.18 -11.50
CA GLN A 218 -14.13 4.33 -12.09
C GLN A 218 -13.14 4.93 -11.11
N ASN A 219 -11.88 4.55 -11.25
CA ASN A 219 -10.77 5.22 -10.59
C ASN A 219 -10.36 6.43 -11.41
N VAL A 220 -10.25 7.59 -10.78
CA VAL A 220 -9.80 8.82 -11.45
C VAL A 220 -8.67 9.44 -10.64
N MET A 221 -7.56 9.77 -11.30
CA MET A 221 -6.41 10.40 -10.67
C MET A 221 -5.93 11.60 -11.48
N ARG A 222 -5.34 12.57 -10.81
CA ARG A 222 -4.63 13.68 -11.44
C ARG A 222 -3.29 13.91 -10.72
N HIS A 223 -2.22 13.83 -11.50
CA HIS A 223 -0.85 14.01 -11.07
C HIS A 223 -0.40 15.42 -11.43
N GLY A 224 -0.28 16.28 -10.43
CA GLY A 224 0.30 17.62 -10.56
C GLY A 224 1.72 17.65 -10.03
N LYS A 225 2.39 18.81 -10.17
CA LYS A 225 3.76 18.99 -9.72
C LYS A 225 3.91 18.80 -8.20
N ASP A 226 2.99 19.40 -7.43
CA ASP A 226 3.07 19.45 -5.96
C ASP A 226 1.80 18.91 -5.29
N TYR A 227 0.93 18.23 -6.04
CA TYR A 227 -0.32 17.67 -5.55
C TYR A 227 -0.72 16.39 -6.26
N GLU A 228 -1.50 15.61 -5.57
CA GLU A 228 -2.23 14.46 -6.11
C GLU A 228 -3.72 14.63 -5.82
N THR A 229 -4.57 14.37 -6.79
CA THR A 229 -6.01 14.26 -6.57
C THR A 229 -6.47 12.91 -7.05
N TYR A 230 -7.25 12.21 -6.23
CA TYR A 230 -7.74 10.88 -6.60
C TYR A 230 -9.13 10.59 -6.07
N ILE A 231 -9.86 9.78 -6.84
CA ILE A 231 -11.18 9.25 -6.56
C ILE A 231 -11.09 7.74 -6.75
N ILE A 232 -11.14 6.99 -5.65
CA ILE A 232 -10.91 5.54 -5.65
C ILE A 232 -12.14 4.82 -5.11
N PRO A 233 -12.96 4.17 -5.95
CA PRO A 233 -14.07 3.37 -5.47
C PRO A 233 -13.56 2.16 -4.69
N ARG A 234 -14.08 1.95 -3.47
CA ARG A 234 -13.81 0.76 -2.66
C ARG A 234 -14.72 -0.37 -3.09
N PRO A 235 -14.21 -1.47 -3.66
CA PRO A 235 -15.05 -2.58 -4.08
C PRO A 235 -15.73 -3.26 -2.89
N HIS A 236 -16.93 -3.80 -3.14
CA HIS A 236 -17.72 -4.55 -2.16
C HIS A 236 -18.02 -3.79 -0.84
N SER A 237 -18.13 -2.46 -0.92
CA SER A 237 -18.36 -1.55 0.21
C SER A 237 -19.73 -0.90 0.22
N LYS A 238 -20.65 -1.32 -0.66
CA LYS A 238 -21.95 -0.68 -0.88
C LYS A 238 -21.85 0.79 -1.34
N GLY A 239 -20.82 1.09 -2.16
CA GLY A 239 -20.65 2.41 -2.79
C GLY A 239 -19.73 3.37 -2.03
N ASN A 240 -18.87 2.90 -1.14
CA ASN A 240 -17.87 3.78 -0.54
C ASN A 240 -16.78 4.14 -1.56
N VAL A 241 -16.35 5.39 -1.51
CA VAL A 241 -15.31 5.97 -2.37
C VAL A 241 -14.33 6.75 -1.52
N ILE A 242 -13.06 6.65 -1.82
CA ILE A 242 -12.02 7.49 -1.22
C ILE A 242 -11.74 8.68 -2.12
N LEU A 243 -11.82 9.87 -1.54
CA LEU A 243 -11.44 11.12 -2.16
C LEU A 243 -10.14 11.61 -1.52
N GLY A 244 -9.18 12.01 -2.34
CA GLY A 244 -7.88 12.47 -1.83
C GLY A 244 -7.16 13.38 -2.82
N GLY A 245 -6.03 13.89 -2.50
CA GLY A 245 -5.42 13.82 -1.19
C GLY A 245 -4.23 14.74 -1.03
N TYR A 246 -3.46 14.46 -0.02
CA TYR A 246 -2.26 15.21 0.32
C TYR A 246 -1.05 14.27 0.44
N MET A 247 0.15 14.81 0.20
CA MET A 247 1.43 14.12 0.36
C MET A 247 2.44 15.07 1.02
N GLN A 248 2.38 15.17 2.35
CA GLN A 248 3.17 16.10 3.14
C GLN A 248 4.37 15.36 3.76
N LYS A 249 5.53 15.51 3.10
CA LYS A 249 6.77 14.86 3.52
C LYS A 249 7.21 15.33 4.91
N GLY A 250 7.47 14.41 5.83
CA GLY A 250 8.00 14.68 7.17
C GLY A 250 6.99 15.28 8.15
N VAL A 251 5.73 15.46 7.74
CA VAL A 251 4.67 15.93 8.62
C VAL A 251 4.11 14.76 9.42
N ASP A 252 4.14 14.87 10.74
CA ASP A 252 3.63 13.88 11.70
C ASP A 252 2.48 14.47 12.51
N LEU A 253 1.42 14.93 11.82
CA LEU A 253 0.21 15.48 12.41
C LEU A 253 -0.94 14.48 12.21
N PRO A 254 -1.48 13.89 13.31
CA PRO A 254 -2.54 12.89 13.20
C PRO A 254 -3.92 13.49 12.90
N ASP A 255 -4.10 14.78 13.15
CA ASP A 255 -5.39 15.45 13.01
C ASP A 255 -5.76 15.70 11.55
N THR A 256 -7.05 15.75 11.28
CA THR A 256 -7.60 16.23 10.01
C THR A 256 -7.83 17.74 10.05
N LEU A 257 -7.57 18.42 8.94
CA LEU A 257 -7.71 19.86 8.82
C LEU A 257 -8.92 20.19 7.94
N GLY A 258 -9.68 21.22 8.34
CA GLY A 258 -10.92 21.64 7.66
C GLY A 258 -10.65 22.17 6.24
N ASP A 259 -9.64 23.04 6.11
CA ASP A 259 -9.20 23.60 4.83
C ASP A 259 -8.68 22.52 3.84
N GLU A 260 -8.00 21.49 4.35
CA GLU A 260 -7.62 20.33 3.52
C GLU A 260 -8.86 19.54 3.05
N THR A 261 -9.85 19.38 3.92
CA THR A 261 -11.13 18.74 3.60
C THR A 261 -11.84 19.48 2.47
N GLU A 262 -11.98 20.81 2.59
CA GLU A 262 -12.60 21.66 1.56
C GLU A 262 -11.82 21.61 0.23
N SER A 263 -10.49 21.67 0.31
CA SER A 263 -9.63 21.55 -0.87
C SER A 263 -9.77 20.20 -1.57
N ILE A 264 -9.84 19.09 -0.84
CA ILE A 264 -10.06 17.75 -1.42
C ILE A 264 -11.42 17.72 -2.13
N LEU A 265 -12.47 18.20 -1.50
CA LEU A 265 -13.82 18.24 -2.08
C LEU A 265 -13.86 19.07 -3.37
N SER A 266 -13.30 20.30 -3.33
CA SER A 266 -13.24 21.17 -4.50
C SER A 266 -12.52 20.52 -5.67
N ARG A 267 -11.31 19.97 -5.45
CA ARG A 267 -10.51 19.36 -6.50
C ARG A 267 -11.13 18.08 -7.07
N THR A 268 -11.73 17.25 -6.22
CA THR A 268 -12.34 16.00 -6.67
C THR A 268 -13.63 16.24 -7.44
N LYS A 269 -14.48 17.18 -7.00
CA LYS A 269 -15.67 17.60 -7.74
C LYS A 269 -15.33 18.25 -9.10
N ALA A 270 -14.31 19.10 -9.14
CA ALA A 270 -13.83 19.69 -10.39
C ALA A 270 -13.30 18.63 -11.38
N MET A 271 -12.70 17.52 -10.85
CA MET A 271 -12.16 16.44 -11.67
C MET A 271 -13.25 15.46 -12.14
N LEU A 272 -14.28 15.23 -11.31
CA LEU A 272 -15.40 14.33 -11.57
C LEU A 272 -16.71 14.97 -11.07
N PRO A 273 -17.39 15.78 -11.92
CA PRO A 273 -18.61 16.50 -11.54
C PRO A 273 -19.76 15.61 -11.05
N GLU A 274 -19.77 14.32 -11.39
CA GLU A 274 -20.75 13.35 -10.89
C GLU A 274 -20.76 13.26 -9.35
N LEU A 275 -19.68 13.69 -8.68
CA LEU A 275 -19.65 13.80 -7.21
C LEU A 275 -20.53 14.92 -6.64
N GLU A 276 -21.10 15.79 -7.47
CA GLU A 276 -22.09 16.80 -7.05
C GLU A 276 -23.51 16.23 -6.93
N SER A 277 -23.72 14.99 -7.34
CA SER A 277 -24.97 14.28 -7.18
C SER A 277 -25.45 14.27 -5.72
N SER A 278 -26.77 14.37 -5.53
CA SER A 278 -27.43 14.21 -4.22
C SER A 278 -27.22 12.83 -3.58
N GLU A 279 -26.78 11.85 -4.35
CA GLU A 279 -26.39 10.52 -3.84
C GLU A 279 -25.01 10.48 -3.19
N THR A 280 -24.24 11.59 -3.27
CA THR A 280 -22.92 11.70 -2.65
C THR A 280 -23.04 12.24 -1.23
N GLU A 281 -22.54 11.46 -0.27
CA GLU A 281 -22.50 11.82 1.15
C GLU A 281 -21.07 11.69 1.67
N ILE A 282 -20.55 12.70 2.36
CA ILE A 282 -19.25 12.62 3.03
C ILE A 282 -19.45 11.97 4.39
N LEU A 283 -18.87 10.81 4.59
CA LEU A 283 -19.02 10.02 5.81
C LEU A 283 -17.98 10.37 6.89
N ALA A 284 -16.73 10.60 6.50
CA ALA A 284 -15.64 10.90 7.42
C ALA A 284 -14.41 11.48 6.71
N ALA A 285 -13.55 12.14 7.48
CA ALA A 285 -12.19 12.51 7.09
C ALA A 285 -11.18 11.72 7.91
N PHE A 286 -10.05 11.35 7.32
CA PHE A 286 -8.97 10.63 7.97
C PHE A 286 -7.62 11.20 7.59
N ALA A 287 -6.68 11.17 8.54
CA ALA A 287 -5.26 11.32 8.26
C ALA A 287 -4.56 9.96 8.30
N GLY A 288 -3.47 9.81 7.56
CA GLY A 288 -2.65 8.59 7.56
C GLY A 288 -1.19 8.90 7.25
N MET A 289 -0.29 8.14 7.86
CA MET A 289 1.16 8.33 7.77
C MET A 289 1.77 7.25 6.87
N ARG A 290 1.97 7.56 5.57
CA ARG A 290 2.66 6.65 4.65
C ARG A 290 4.08 6.41 5.13
N PRO A 291 4.54 5.15 5.22
CA PRO A 291 5.90 4.83 5.65
C PRO A 291 6.90 5.05 4.51
N SER A 292 7.34 6.27 4.35
CA SER A 292 8.27 6.66 3.30
C SER A 292 9.73 6.51 3.74
N ARG A 293 10.62 6.38 2.76
CA ARG A 293 12.05 6.27 2.98
C ARG A 293 12.81 6.98 1.87
N GLU A 294 13.82 7.72 2.21
CA GLU A 294 14.71 8.35 1.25
C GLU A 294 15.51 7.28 0.48
N GLY A 295 15.53 7.40 -0.84
CA GLY A 295 16.09 6.38 -1.73
C GLY A 295 15.19 5.18 -1.99
N GLY A 296 13.91 5.22 -1.56
CA GLY A 296 12.92 4.17 -1.80
C GLY A 296 12.88 3.08 -0.74
N ALA A 297 12.07 2.06 -0.98
CA ALA A 297 11.91 0.93 -0.07
C ALA A 297 13.22 0.18 0.17
N ARG A 298 13.43 -0.24 1.42
CA ARG A 298 14.54 -1.13 1.77
C ARG A 298 14.08 -2.57 1.69
N VAL A 299 14.54 -3.28 0.66
CA VAL A 299 14.42 -4.74 0.53
C VAL A 299 15.84 -5.29 0.51
N ALA A 300 16.31 -5.75 1.66
CA ALA A 300 17.69 -6.16 1.86
C ALA A 300 17.80 -7.13 3.03
N SER A 301 18.85 -7.95 3.05
CA SER A 301 19.13 -8.85 4.17
C SER A 301 20.46 -8.51 4.82
N GLU A 302 20.54 -8.75 6.13
CA GLU A 302 21.78 -8.65 6.91
C GLU A 302 21.84 -9.73 7.99
N VAL A 303 23.05 -10.12 8.35
CA VAL A 303 23.29 -11.04 9.45
C VAL A 303 23.54 -10.22 10.71
N VAL A 304 22.77 -10.50 11.76
CA VAL A 304 22.88 -9.80 13.05
C VAL A 304 23.29 -10.77 14.16
N GLN A 305 23.94 -10.26 15.17
CA GLN A 305 24.13 -10.96 16.43
C GLN A 305 22.81 -10.90 17.22
N VAL A 306 22.31 -12.05 17.63
CA VAL A 306 20.99 -12.16 18.26
C VAL A 306 21.07 -11.97 19.78
N ASP A 307 22.14 -12.50 20.38
CA ASP A 307 22.34 -12.51 21.83
C ASP A 307 23.84 -12.54 22.18
N GLU A 308 24.16 -12.51 23.46
CA GLU A 308 25.55 -12.52 23.99
C GLU A 308 26.28 -13.86 23.71
N SER A 309 25.56 -14.91 23.30
CA SER A 309 26.16 -16.23 22.99
C SER A 309 26.72 -16.32 21.56
N GLU A 310 26.99 -15.19 20.90
CA GLU A 310 27.48 -15.09 19.52
C GLU A 310 26.54 -15.72 18.46
N ARG A 311 25.32 -16.04 18.84
CA ARG A 311 24.33 -16.58 17.93
C ARG A 311 24.00 -15.56 16.84
N LYS A 312 24.14 -15.97 15.58
CA LYS A 312 23.80 -15.18 14.40
C LYS A 312 22.42 -15.54 13.87
N GLY A 313 21.70 -14.54 13.36
CA GLY A 313 20.41 -14.70 12.71
C GLY A 313 20.33 -13.81 11.47
N LEU A 314 19.45 -14.16 10.54
CA LEU A 314 19.22 -13.37 9.33
C LEU A 314 18.03 -12.43 9.56
N VAL A 315 18.24 -11.13 9.33
CA VAL A 315 17.18 -10.14 9.24
C VAL A 315 16.96 -9.76 7.78
N VAL A 316 15.72 -9.84 7.33
CA VAL A 316 15.31 -9.38 6.00
C VAL A 316 14.45 -8.14 6.20
N HIS A 317 14.91 -7.00 5.71
CA HIS A 317 14.17 -5.75 5.76
C HIS A 317 13.23 -5.65 4.57
N ASP A 318 11.99 -5.26 4.84
CA ASP A 318 10.96 -5.00 3.84
C ASP A 318 10.05 -3.88 4.34
N TYR A 319 10.48 -2.63 4.17
CA TYR A 319 9.79 -1.45 4.63
C TYR A 319 10.10 -0.20 3.79
N GLY A 320 9.41 0.90 4.07
CA GLY A 320 9.67 2.18 3.39
C GLY A 320 9.00 2.31 2.03
N ALA A 321 7.95 1.53 1.77
CA ALA A 321 7.23 1.51 0.51
C ALA A 321 6.36 2.76 0.25
N GLY A 322 6.25 3.70 1.20
CA GLY A 322 5.46 4.92 1.04
C GLY A 322 4.00 4.62 0.69
N GLY A 323 3.53 5.15 -0.44
CA GLY A 323 2.18 4.92 -0.96
C GLY A 323 1.99 3.61 -1.73
N THR A 324 3.07 2.85 -2.03
CA THR A 324 3.00 1.71 -2.95
C THR A 324 2.75 0.36 -2.27
N GLY A 325 2.56 0.32 -0.95
CA GLY A 325 2.48 -0.94 -0.20
C GLY A 325 1.45 -1.96 -0.70
N PHE A 326 0.27 -1.52 -1.11
CA PHE A 326 -0.77 -2.42 -1.64
C PHE A 326 -0.44 -2.94 -3.03
N GLN A 327 0.18 -2.12 -3.88
CA GLN A 327 0.52 -2.50 -5.25
C GLN A 327 1.80 -3.33 -5.33
N ALA A 328 2.86 -2.94 -4.65
CA ALA A 328 4.18 -3.54 -4.76
C ALA A 328 4.46 -4.64 -3.72
N GLY A 329 3.73 -4.65 -2.59
CA GLY A 329 4.06 -5.49 -1.44
C GLY A 329 4.15 -6.99 -1.71
N TYR A 330 3.36 -7.54 -2.64
CA TYR A 330 3.52 -8.94 -3.05
C TYR A 330 4.82 -9.15 -3.83
N GLY A 331 5.15 -8.22 -4.72
CA GLY A 331 6.41 -8.27 -5.47
C GLY A 331 7.65 -8.07 -4.59
N MET A 332 7.56 -7.23 -3.55
CA MET A 332 8.65 -7.00 -2.59
C MET A 332 8.94 -8.27 -1.76
N GLY A 333 7.90 -9.03 -1.36
CA GLY A 333 8.04 -10.29 -0.63
C GLY A 333 8.42 -11.49 -1.50
N SER A 334 8.45 -11.33 -2.85
CA SER A 334 8.75 -12.41 -3.80
C SER A 334 10.23 -12.48 -4.10
#